data_8f012c16c049689db81401bbdee0c396
#
_entry.id   8f012c16c049689db81401bbdee0c396
#
_cell.length_a   1.000
_cell.length_b   1.000
_cell.length_c   1.000
_cell.angle_alpha   90.00
_cell.angle_beta   90.00
_cell.angle_gamma   90.00
#
_symmetry.space_group_name_H-M   'P 1'
#
loop_
_entity.id
_entity.type
_entity.pdbx_description
1 polymer ?
#
loop_
_entity_poly.entity_id
_entity_poly.type
_entity_poly.pdbx_seq_one_letter_code
_entity_poly.pdbx_strand_id
1 'polypeptide(L)'
;MFKIGIIDDTDELLEDYVKRLKRNDIELLIAPEGNMEAVKEWIVHSHIKCILIDYQLSDRYDFNGTQLAFYLDDALQGFPYLILTSYPEDSVDEKLVTENCIIDRSVMDRAADDFQRFCDQLKQITEVFDNVMRKYKEKFKNLMDKKQKGSLSAAEEEEFMDVYRILKSYHEVDEIPAEMLKSSLSGQIDAVLEKLDSLLKD
;
A
#
# COMPACT_ATOMS: atom_id res chain seq x y z
N MET A 1 -12.57 -14.85 0.44
CA MET A 1 -13.05 -13.82 -0.51
C MET A 1 -11.99 -12.72 -0.58
N PHE A 2 -11.55 -12.35 -1.77
CA PHE A 2 -10.51 -11.35 -1.99
C PHE A 2 -11.12 -9.95 -1.92
N LYS A 3 -10.60 -9.08 -1.04
CA LYS A 3 -11.08 -7.70 -0.89
C LYS A 3 -10.34 -6.77 -1.85
N ILE A 4 -11.07 -6.19 -2.78
CA ILE A 4 -10.56 -5.25 -3.78
C ILE A 4 -11.35 -3.95 -3.68
N GLY A 5 -10.65 -2.82 -3.70
CA GLY A 5 -11.28 -1.51 -3.76
C GLY A 5 -11.58 -1.10 -5.19
N ILE A 6 -12.54 -0.21 -5.36
CA ILE A 6 -12.75 0.54 -6.59
C ILE A 6 -13.03 2.00 -6.25
N ILE A 7 -12.40 2.90 -6.99
CA ILE A 7 -12.72 4.33 -7.01
C ILE A 7 -13.14 4.73 -8.41
N ASP A 8 -14.33 5.30 -8.52
CA ASP A 8 -14.99 5.64 -9.78
C ASP A 8 -15.99 6.77 -9.48
N ASP A 9 -16.20 7.67 -10.40
CA ASP A 9 -17.17 8.76 -10.26
C ASP A 9 -18.56 8.42 -10.82
N THR A 10 -18.71 7.22 -11.44
CA THR A 10 -19.93 6.77 -12.12
C THR A 10 -20.59 5.61 -11.38
N ASP A 11 -21.65 5.86 -10.61
CA ASP A 11 -22.36 4.82 -9.82
C ASP A 11 -23.10 3.78 -10.67
N GLU A 12 -23.53 4.12 -11.89
CA GLU A 12 -24.46 3.31 -12.68
C GLU A 12 -23.93 1.90 -12.99
N LEU A 13 -22.63 1.74 -13.17
CA LEU A 13 -22.00 0.46 -13.51
C LEU A 13 -21.48 -0.30 -12.30
N LEU A 14 -21.25 0.37 -11.17
CA LEU A 14 -20.60 -0.21 -10.01
C LEU A 14 -21.40 -1.36 -9.39
N GLU A 15 -22.73 -1.26 -9.35
CA GLU A 15 -23.56 -2.35 -8.81
C GLU A 15 -23.43 -3.65 -9.60
N ASP A 16 -23.31 -3.57 -10.91
CA ASP A 16 -23.14 -4.74 -11.77
C ASP A 16 -21.73 -5.32 -11.65
N TYR A 17 -20.71 -4.49 -11.50
CA TYR A 17 -19.34 -4.92 -11.21
C TYR A 17 -19.27 -5.66 -9.88
N VAL A 18 -19.88 -5.14 -8.83
CA VAL A 18 -19.96 -5.80 -7.51
C VAL A 18 -20.58 -7.18 -7.63
N LYS A 19 -21.74 -7.30 -8.32
CA LYS A 19 -22.44 -8.58 -8.51
C LYS A 19 -21.62 -9.57 -9.32
N ARG A 20 -20.93 -9.09 -10.36
CA ARG A 20 -20.16 -9.91 -11.30
C ARG A 20 -18.87 -10.44 -10.64
N LEU A 21 -18.12 -9.58 -9.94
CA LEU A 21 -16.90 -9.96 -9.24
C LEU A 21 -17.17 -10.88 -8.04
N LYS A 22 -18.31 -10.67 -7.35
CA LYS A 22 -18.72 -11.55 -6.24
C LYS A 22 -18.89 -13.00 -6.66
N ARG A 23 -19.36 -13.27 -7.88
CA ARG A 23 -19.48 -14.64 -8.43
C ARG A 23 -18.12 -15.31 -8.64
N ASN A 24 -17.05 -14.53 -8.66
CA ASN A 24 -15.66 -14.97 -8.78
C ASN A 24 -14.89 -14.89 -7.45
N ASP A 25 -15.57 -14.92 -6.31
CA ASP A 25 -14.99 -14.86 -4.96
C ASP A 25 -14.21 -13.55 -4.65
N ILE A 26 -14.55 -12.46 -5.34
CA ILE A 26 -13.99 -11.13 -5.13
C ILE A 26 -15.06 -10.24 -4.50
N GLU A 27 -14.73 -9.64 -3.34
CA GLU A 27 -15.51 -8.60 -2.68
C GLU A 27 -15.02 -7.24 -3.17
N LEU A 28 -15.82 -6.59 -4.01
CA LEU A 28 -15.54 -5.24 -4.49
C LEU A 28 -16.12 -4.22 -3.51
N LEU A 29 -15.28 -3.36 -2.96
CA LEU A 29 -15.63 -2.28 -2.05
C LEU A 29 -15.48 -0.94 -2.76
N ILE A 30 -16.53 -0.11 -2.70
CA ILE A 30 -16.55 1.21 -3.35
C ILE A 30 -15.91 2.23 -2.41
N ALA A 31 -14.99 3.04 -2.94
CA ALA A 31 -14.33 4.09 -2.18
C ALA A 31 -15.33 5.19 -1.76
N PRO A 32 -15.22 5.72 -0.52
CA PRO A 32 -15.98 6.88 -0.11
C PRO A 32 -15.49 8.13 -0.84
N GLU A 33 -16.36 9.12 -0.96
CA GLU A 33 -15.94 10.46 -1.39
C GLU A 33 -14.94 11.07 -0.40
N GLY A 34 -13.96 11.80 -0.94
CA GLY A 34 -12.94 12.44 -0.12
C GLY A 34 -11.67 12.79 -0.89
N ASN A 35 -10.66 13.22 -0.16
CA ASN A 35 -9.34 13.47 -0.70
C ASN A 35 -8.49 12.18 -0.74
N MET A 36 -7.29 12.24 -1.32
CA MET A 36 -6.40 11.07 -1.45
C MET A 36 -6.06 10.43 -0.09
N GLU A 37 -5.90 11.24 0.97
CA GLU A 37 -5.64 10.74 2.32
C GLU A 37 -6.83 9.92 2.86
N ALA A 38 -8.07 10.39 2.64
CA ALA A 38 -9.28 9.64 3.03
C ALA A 38 -9.38 8.29 2.29
N VAL A 39 -9.02 8.26 1.01
CA VAL A 39 -8.95 7.02 0.23
C VAL A 39 -7.90 6.07 0.78
N LYS A 40 -6.69 6.56 1.10
CA LYS A 40 -5.63 5.78 1.73
C LYS A 40 -6.09 5.17 3.07
N GLU A 41 -6.65 5.99 3.95
CA GLU A 41 -7.15 5.53 5.24
C GLU A 41 -8.26 4.47 5.09
N TRP A 42 -9.15 4.66 4.12
CA TRP A 42 -10.19 3.67 3.82
C TRP A 42 -9.59 2.34 3.32
N ILE A 43 -8.57 2.38 2.45
CA ILE A 43 -7.84 1.18 1.98
C ILE A 43 -7.29 0.40 3.17
N VAL A 44 -6.61 1.07 4.08
CA VAL A 44 -5.95 0.44 5.23
C VAL A 44 -6.99 -0.11 6.21
N HIS A 45 -7.99 0.67 6.62
CA HIS A 45 -9.01 0.25 7.59
C HIS A 45 -9.93 -0.85 7.06
N SER A 46 -10.21 -0.87 5.75
CA SER A 46 -11.03 -1.91 5.13
C SER A 46 -10.24 -3.18 4.78
N HIS A 47 -8.92 -3.17 5.00
CA HIS A 47 -8.01 -4.26 4.63
C HIS A 47 -8.08 -4.61 3.14
N ILE A 48 -8.15 -3.60 2.28
CA ILE A 48 -8.14 -3.75 0.83
C ILE A 48 -6.74 -4.18 0.40
N LYS A 49 -6.67 -5.11 -0.56
CA LYS A 49 -5.42 -5.73 -1.00
C LYS A 49 -4.97 -5.30 -2.40
N CYS A 50 -5.88 -4.69 -3.14
CA CYS A 50 -5.65 -4.10 -4.45
C CYS A 50 -6.76 -3.09 -4.70
N ILE A 51 -6.51 -2.03 -5.47
CA ILE A 51 -7.54 -1.07 -5.86
C ILE A 51 -7.62 -0.94 -7.38
N LEU A 52 -8.84 -0.88 -7.90
CA LEU A 52 -9.15 -0.47 -9.25
C LEU A 52 -9.45 1.02 -9.23
N ILE A 53 -8.79 1.80 -10.08
CA ILE A 53 -8.90 3.26 -10.09
C ILE A 53 -9.37 3.68 -11.48
N ASP A 54 -10.50 4.39 -11.56
CA ASP A 54 -10.83 5.06 -12.81
C ASP A 54 -9.88 6.23 -13.07
N TYR A 55 -9.52 6.43 -14.33
CA TYR A 55 -8.68 7.55 -14.72
C TYR A 55 -9.41 8.89 -14.54
N GLN A 56 -10.65 8.98 -15.00
CA GLN A 56 -11.48 10.19 -14.94
C GLN A 56 -12.30 10.20 -13.65
N LEU A 57 -11.88 11.00 -12.68
CA LEU A 57 -12.53 11.15 -11.37
C LEU A 57 -13.05 12.57 -11.12
N SER A 58 -13.04 13.43 -12.14
CA SER A 58 -13.23 14.89 -12.03
C SER A 58 -14.60 15.34 -11.57
N ASP A 59 -15.62 14.49 -11.65
CA ASP A 59 -16.99 14.86 -11.24
C ASP A 59 -17.19 14.79 -9.72
N ARG A 60 -16.35 14.01 -9.01
CA ARG A 60 -16.46 13.82 -7.55
C ARG A 60 -15.19 14.13 -6.77
N TYR A 61 -14.04 14.15 -7.45
CA TYR A 61 -12.74 14.27 -6.81
C TYR A 61 -11.94 15.42 -7.44
N ASP A 62 -11.06 16.06 -6.67
CA ASP A 62 -10.14 17.10 -7.12
C ASP A 62 -8.82 16.56 -7.69
N PHE A 63 -8.77 15.25 -7.97
CA PHE A 63 -7.64 14.53 -8.55
C PHE A 63 -8.12 13.51 -9.58
N ASN A 64 -7.22 13.10 -10.48
CA ASN A 64 -7.48 11.99 -11.40
C ASN A 64 -6.86 10.66 -10.88
N GLY A 65 -7.13 9.56 -11.60
CA GLY A 65 -6.69 8.23 -11.17
C GLY A 65 -5.18 8.05 -11.13
N THR A 66 -4.44 8.65 -12.06
CA THR A 66 -2.96 8.55 -12.10
C THR A 66 -2.31 9.36 -10.98
N GLN A 67 -2.88 10.50 -10.60
CA GLN A 67 -2.44 11.27 -9.44
C GLN A 67 -2.66 10.51 -8.14
N LEU A 68 -3.81 9.82 -8.00
CA LEU A 68 -4.06 8.96 -6.85
C LEU A 68 -3.07 7.79 -6.81
N ALA A 69 -2.84 7.13 -7.95
CA ALA A 69 -1.88 6.02 -8.03
C ALA A 69 -0.47 6.47 -7.60
N PHE A 70 0.00 7.61 -8.11
CA PHE A 70 1.29 8.19 -7.71
C PHE A 70 1.36 8.51 -6.21
N TYR A 71 0.28 9.08 -5.65
CA TYR A 71 0.19 9.33 -4.21
C TYR A 71 0.24 8.02 -3.39
N LEU A 72 -0.46 6.96 -3.84
CA LEU A 72 -0.45 5.67 -3.15
C LEU A 72 0.92 4.98 -3.20
N ASP A 73 1.68 5.14 -4.28
CA ASP A 73 3.05 4.62 -4.38
C ASP A 73 3.97 5.21 -3.29
N ASP A 74 3.79 6.49 -2.96
CA ASP A 74 4.55 7.15 -1.89
C ASP A 74 4.02 6.81 -0.49
N ALA A 75 2.70 6.86 -0.32
CA ALA A 75 2.05 6.70 0.99
C ALA A 75 1.95 5.24 1.47
N LEU A 76 1.79 4.28 0.54
CA LEU A 76 1.62 2.84 0.80
C LEU A 76 2.60 2.03 -0.08
N GLN A 77 3.86 2.01 0.29
CA GLN A 77 4.92 1.38 -0.51
C GLN A 77 4.56 -0.07 -0.90
N GLY A 78 4.50 -0.31 -2.22
CA GLY A 78 4.22 -1.62 -2.80
C GLY A 78 2.74 -2.03 -2.76
N PHE A 79 1.82 -1.09 -2.52
CA PHE A 79 0.39 -1.35 -2.62
C PHE A 79 -0.03 -1.52 -4.08
N PRO A 80 -0.69 -2.62 -4.46
CA PRO A 80 -1.05 -2.86 -5.84
C PRO A 80 -2.31 -2.07 -6.26
N TYR A 81 -2.23 -1.46 -7.43
CA TYR A 81 -3.36 -0.80 -8.09
C TYR A 81 -3.40 -1.12 -9.59
N LEU A 82 -4.57 -0.95 -10.19
CA LEU A 82 -4.78 -0.97 -11.63
C LEU A 82 -5.65 0.23 -12.02
N ILE A 83 -5.23 0.96 -13.04
CA ILE A 83 -6.06 2.00 -13.66
C ILE A 83 -7.03 1.30 -14.61
N LEU A 84 -8.32 1.39 -14.31
CA LEU A 84 -9.39 0.80 -15.12
C LEU A 84 -10.09 1.92 -15.90
N THR A 85 -9.76 2.10 -17.17
CA THR A 85 -10.20 3.25 -17.95
C THR A 85 -10.69 2.89 -19.36
N SER A 86 -11.61 3.70 -19.88
CA SER A 86 -12.01 3.66 -21.30
C SER A 86 -11.04 4.45 -22.20
N TYR A 87 -10.06 5.15 -21.61
CA TYR A 87 -9.09 6.01 -22.29
C TYR A 87 -7.64 5.64 -21.90
N PRO A 88 -7.17 4.44 -22.31
CA PRO A 88 -5.84 3.97 -21.89
C PRO A 88 -4.69 4.88 -22.35
N GLU A 89 -4.80 5.45 -23.56
CA GLU A 89 -3.77 6.31 -24.14
C GLU A 89 -3.54 7.58 -23.34
N ASP A 90 -4.60 8.24 -22.86
CA ASP A 90 -4.52 9.46 -22.05
C ASP A 90 -3.78 9.19 -20.71
N SER A 91 -4.03 8.05 -20.10
CA SER A 91 -3.39 7.65 -18.83
C SER A 91 -1.88 7.38 -19.00
N VAL A 92 -1.46 6.86 -20.15
CA VAL A 92 -0.04 6.61 -20.49
C VAL A 92 0.71 7.91 -20.71
N ASP A 93 0.08 8.88 -21.35
CA ASP A 93 0.71 10.16 -21.74
C ASP A 93 1.14 11.00 -20.51
N GLU A 94 0.47 10.86 -19.36
CA GLU A 94 0.84 11.55 -18.12
C GLU A 94 2.16 11.04 -17.51
N LYS A 95 2.60 9.82 -17.84
CA LYS A 95 3.85 9.18 -17.36
C LYS A 95 3.97 9.07 -15.83
N LEU A 96 2.86 9.06 -15.13
CA LEU A 96 2.81 8.86 -13.66
C LEU A 96 2.69 7.39 -13.29
N VAL A 97 2.21 6.55 -14.21
CA VAL A 97 2.03 5.11 -14.03
C VAL A 97 2.61 4.34 -15.21
N THR A 98 2.94 3.06 -15.01
CA THR A 98 3.42 2.20 -16.09
C THR A 98 2.25 1.60 -16.87
N GLU A 99 2.43 1.36 -18.18
CA GLU A 99 1.40 0.75 -19.04
C GLU A 99 0.84 -0.57 -18.48
N ASN A 100 1.66 -1.35 -17.80
CA ASN A 100 1.25 -2.62 -17.21
C ASN A 100 0.19 -2.47 -16.09
N CYS A 101 0.05 -1.29 -15.53
CA CYS A 101 -0.97 -0.97 -14.54
C CYS A 101 -2.27 -0.43 -15.16
N ILE A 102 -2.32 -0.25 -16.48
CA ILE A 102 -3.47 0.32 -17.18
C ILE A 102 -4.24 -0.79 -17.87
N ILE A 103 -5.52 -0.90 -17.55
CA ILE A 103 -6.43 -1.92 -18.07
C ILE A 103 -7.61 -1.23 -18.76
N ASP A 104 -7.92 -1.67 -19.97
CA ASP A 104 -9.12 -1.22 -20.67
C ASP A 104 -10.38 -1.66 -19.92
N ARG A 105 -11.25 -0.70 -19.56
CA ARG A 105 -12.47 -0.93 -18.80
C ARG A 105 -13.40 -1.97 -19.46
N SER A 106 -13.34 -2.11 -20.79
CA SER A 106 -14.13 -3.12 -21.51
C SER A 106 -13.89 -4.56 -21.04
N VAL A 107 -12.79 -4.83 -20.28
CA VAL A 107 -12.56 -6.12 -19.65
C VAL A 107 -13.70 -6.53 -18.72
N MET A 108 -14.37 -5.55 -18.11
CA MET A 108 -15.52 -5.77 -17.24
C MET A 108 -16.76 -6.26 -18.01
N ASP A 109 -16.86 -5.95 -19.31
CA ASP A 109 -18.00 -6.27 -20.18
C ASP A 109 -17.72 -7.43 -21.12
N ARG A 110 -16.44 -7.84 -21.25
CA ARG A 110 -16.01 -8.88 -22.20
C ARG A 110 -16.62 -10.25 -21.91
N ALA A 111 -16.48 -11.13 -22.91
CA ALA A 111 -16.88 -12.53 -22.82
C ALA A 111 -16.27 -13.23 -21.59
N ALA A 112 -16.93 -14.31 -21.15
CA ALA A 112 -16.65 -14.97 -19.89
C ALA A 112 -15.15 -15.34 -19.67
N ASP A 113 -14.44 -15.74 -20.71
CA ASP A 113 -13.03 -16.18 -20.60
C ASP A 113 -12.07 -15.00 -20.31
N ASP A 114 -12.25 -13.85 -20.96
CA ASP A 114 -11.40 -12.68 -20.72
C ASP A 114 -11.65 -12.07 -19.33
N PHE A 115 -12.92 -12.01 -18.94
CA PHE A 115 -13.29 -11.58 -17.61
C PHE A 115 -12.76 -12.53 -16.52
N GLN A 116 -12.81 -13.84 -16.77
CA GLN A 116 -12.25 -14.83 -15.83
C GLN A 116 -10.74 -14.65 -15.64
N ARG A 117 -10.00 -14.44 -16.73
CA ARG A 117 -8.55 -14.16 -16.66
C ARG A 117 -8.25 -12.90 -15.86
N PHE A 118 -9.06 -11.85 -16.03
CA PHE A 118 -8.93 -10.63 -15.24
C PHE A 118 -9.19 -10.90 -13.75
N CYS A 119 -10.23 -11.66 -13.41
CA CYS A 119 -10.47 -12.06 -12.02
C CYS A 119 -9.31 -12.88 -11.43
N ASP A 120 -8.73 -13.79 -12.19
CA ASP A 120 -7.59 -14.59 -11.74
C ASP A 120 -6.33 -13.73 -11.56
N GLN A 121 -6.11 -12.74 -12.43
CA GLN A 121 -5.05 -11.73 -12.27
C GLN A 121 -5.23 -10.93 -10.98
N LEU A 122 -6.44 -10.44 -10.69
CA LEU A 122 -6.73 -9.72 -9.46
C LEU A 122 -6.45 -10.54 -8.21
N LYS A 123 -6.86 -11.82 -8.20
CA LYS A 123 -6.55 -12.75 -7.10
C LYS A 123 -5.06 -12.94 -6.92
N GLN A 124 -4.34 -13.18 -8.02
CA GLN A 124 -2.88 -13.34 -7.98
C GLN A 124 -2.18 -12.10 -7.42
N ILE A 125 -2.60 -10.90 -7.83
CA ILE A 125 -2.06 -9.62 -7.31
C ILE A 125 -2.25 -9.56 -5.78
N THR A 126 -3.46 -9.84 -5.29
CA THR A 126 -3.74 -9.82 -3.85
C THR A 126 -2.96 -10.87 -3.07
N GLU A 127 -2.80 -12.07 -3.61
CA GLU A 127 -1.98 -13.13 -2.99
C GLU A 127 -0.50 -12.76 -2.93
N VAL A 128 0.03 -12.15 -3.98
CA VAL A 128 1.42 -11.65 -3.99
C VAL A 128 1.60 -10.58 -2.92
N PHE A 129 0.68 -9.62 -2.83
CA PHE A 129 0.72 -8.59 -1.81
C PHE A 129 0.67 -9.16 -0.39
N ASP A 130 -0.26 -10.08 -0.10
CA ASP A 130 -0.35 -10.75 1.20
C ASP A 130 0.92 -11.52 1.56
N ASN A 131 1.54 -12.18 0.58
CA ASN A 131 2.81 -12.87 0.78
C ASN A 131 3.97 -11.92 1.10
N VAL A 132 4.02 -10.75 0.44
CA VAL A 132 5.02 -9.71 0.71
C VAL A 132 4.83 -9.15 2.12
N MET A 133 3.60 -8.79 2.49
CA MET A 133 3.28 -8.26 3.82
C MET A 133 3.59 -9.27 4.93
N ARG A 134 3.33 -10.56 4.71
CA ARG A 134 3.71 -11.63 5.65
C ARG A 134 5.22 -11.69 5.84
N LYS A 135 6.01 -11.59 4.77
CA LYS A 135 7.48 -11.57 4.86
C LYS A 135 7.97 -10.35 5.64
N TYR A 136 7.38 -9.17 5.44
CA TYR A 136 7.71 -7.99 6.23
C TYR A 136 7.40 -8.19 7.72
N LYS A 137 6.25 -8.77 8.08
CA LYS A 137 5.90 -9.08 9.48
C LYS A 137 6.87 -10.07 10.12
N GLU A 138 7.24 -11.14 9.42
CA GLU A 138 8.22 -12.13 9.89
C GLU A 138 9.60 -11.48 10.10
N LYS A 139 10.03 -10.65 9.13
CA LYS A 139 11.30 -9.92 9.20
C LYS A 139 11.31 -8.95 10.38
N PHE A 140 10.25 -8.15 10.52
CA PHE A 140 10.09 -7.21 11.64
C PHE A 140 10.19 -7.91 12.99
N LYS A 141 9.48 -9.02 13.16
CA LYS A 141 9.54 -9.82 14.39
C LYS A 141 10.96 -10.28 14.71
N ASN A 142 11.67 -10.82 13.71
CA ASN A 142 13.04 -11.30 13.89
C ASN A 142 14.02 -10.17 14.26
N LEU A 143 13.89 -9.01 13.62
CA LEU A 143 14.73 -7.84 13.90
C LEU A 143 14.38 -7.23 15.27
N MET A 144 13.11 -7.21 15.65
CA MET A 144 12.67 -6.77 16.97
C MET A 144 13.26 -7.65 18.09
N ASP A 145 13.23 -8.98 17.92
CA ASP A 145 13.81 -9.92 18.88
C ASP A 145 15.34 -9.71 19.06
N LYS A 146 16.04 -9.42 17.95
CA LYS A 146 17.47 -9.07 17.98
C LYS A 146 17.71 -7.72 18.66
N LYS A 147 16.88 -6.72 18.38
CA LYS A 147 16.97 -5.38 18.95
C LYS A 147 16.82 -5.42 20.48
N GLN A 148 15.85 -6.17 20.99
CA GLN A 148 15.66 -6.36 22.44
C GLN A 148 16.86 -7.01 23.11
N LYS A 149 17.62 -7.83 22.40
CA LYS A 149 18.86 -8.47 22.89
C LYS A 149 20.11 -7.59 22.71
N GLY A 150 19.98 -6.41 22.12
CA GLY A 150 21.09 -5.51 21.81
C GLY A 150 22.09 -6.07 20.80
N SER A 151 21.62 -6.93 19.87
CA SER A 151 22.48 -7.67 18.92
C SER A 151 22.27 -7.30 17.46
N LEU A 152 21.65 -6.13 17.16
CA LEU A 152 21.52 -5.64 15.79
C LEU A 152 22.83 -5.02 15.30
N SER A 153 23.21 -5.34 14.07
CA SER A 153 24.22 -4.58 13.33
C SER A 153 23.62 -3.28 12.77
N ALA A 154 24.47 -2.33 12.35
CA ALA A 154 24.01 -1.07 11.76
C ALA A 154 23.12 -1.28 10.51
N ALA A 155 23.45 -2.25 9.65
CA ALA A 155 22.64 -2.60 8.48
C ALA A 155 21.26 -3.18 8.87
N GLU A 156 21.22 -4.00 9.93
CA GLU A 156 19.97 -4.54 10.46
C GLU A 156 19.10 -3.48 11.17
N GLU A 157 19.73 -2.44 11.74
CA GLU A 157 18.99 -1.29 12.30
C GLU A 157 18.31 -0.48 11.21
N GLU A 158 18.99 -0.21 10.09
CA GLU A 158 18.41 0.44 8.93
C GLU A 158 17.26 -0.37 8.35
N GLU A 159 17.46 -1.67 8.15
CA GLU A 159 16.45 -2.60 7.67
C GLU A 159 15.23 -2.67 8.62
N PHE A 160 15.45 -2.64 9.93
CA PHE A 160 14.38 -2.57 10.94
C PHE A 160 13.53 -1.32 10.77
N MET A 161 14.16 -0.15 10.57
CA MET A 161 13.46 1.11 10.38
C MET A 161 12.65 1.13 9.09
N ASP A 162 13.17 0.57 8.00
CA ASP A 162 12.48 0.52 6.72
C ASP A 162 11.25 -0.40 6.80
N VAL A 163 11.42 -1.61 7.35
CA VAL A 163 10.30 -2.55 7.54
C VAL A 163 9.27 -1.99 8.51
N TYR A 164 9.68 -1.29 9.58
CA TYR A 164 8.78 -0.63 10.50
C TYR A 164 7.94 0.45 9.80
N ARG A 165 8.55 1.33 8.98
CA ARG A 165 7.82 2.37 8.24
C ARG A 165 6.77 1.76 7.32
N ILE A 166 7.14 0.71 6.57
CA ILE A 166 6.20 0.01 5.69
C ILE A 166 5.03 -0.56 6.51
N LEU A 167 5.29 -1.34 7.55
CA LEU A 167 4.22 -1.94 8.35
C LEU A 167 3.36 -0.90 9.08
N LYS A 168 3.95 0.21 9.51
CA LYS A 168 3.23 1.32 10.15
C LYS A 168 2.27 2.00 9.16
N SER A 169 2.66 2.22 7.88
CA SER A 169 1.78 2.82 6.89
C SER A 169 0.53 1.98 6.60
N TYR A 170 0.59 0.68 6.84
CA TYR A 170 -0.54 -0.26 6.72
C TYR A 170 -1.26 -0.52 8.04
N HIS A 171 -0.93 0.20 9.12
CA HIS A 171 -1.44 -0.04 10.49
C HIS A 171 -1.26 -1.50 10.99
N GLU A 172 -0.22 -2.18 10.53
CA GLU A 172 0.07 -3.58 10.87
C GLU A 172 0.94 -3.73 12.13
N VAL A 173 1.47 -2.61 12.63
CA VAL A 173 2.24 -2.50 13.87
C VAL A 173 1.89 -1.23 14.61
N ASP A 174 1.88 -1.31 15.95
CA ASP A 174 1.67 -0.16 16.81
C ASP A 174 2.88 0.79 16.81
N GLU A 175 2.69 1.98 17.37
CA GLU A 175 3.78 2.91 17.57
C GLU A 175 4.81 2.34 18.56
N ILE A 176 6.06 2.33 18.13
CA ILE A 176 7.17 1.90 18.99
C ILE A 176 7.68 3.12 19.77
N PRO A 177 7.99 2.97 21.09
CA PRO A 177 8.60 4.04 21.87
C PRO A 177 9.85 4.62 21.20
N ALA A 178 10.02 5.93 21.29
CA ALA A 178 11.13 6.64 20.64
C ALA A 178 12.51 6.09 21.05
N GLU A 179 12.65 5.58 22.27
CA GLU A 179 13.88 4.96 22.77
C GLU A 179 14.24 3.69 21.98
N MET A 180 13.23 2.92 21.53
CA MET A 180 13.43 1.74 20.70
C MET A 180 13.74 2.07 19.24
N LEU A 181 13.41 3.29 18.77
CA LEU A 181 13.74 3.74 17.41
C LEU A 181 15.17 4.30 17.32
N LYS A 182 15.80 4.65 18.46
CA LYS A 182 17.20 5.09 18.45
C LYS A 182 18.12 3.94 18.05
N SER A 183 19.14 4.24 17.24
CA SER A 183 20.17 3.24 16.92
C SER A 183 20.99 2.91 18.17
N SER A 184 21.48 1.67 18.28
CA SER A 184 22.39 1.27 19.36
C SER A 184 23.69 2.09 19.31
N LEU A 185 24.11 2.49 18.12
CA LEU A 185 25.26 3.37 17.90
C LEU A 185 25.03 4.78 18.50
N SER A 186 23.83 5.34 18.28
CA SER A 186 23.46 6.64 18.84
C SER A 186 23.47 6.60 20.37
N GLY A 187 22.92 5.53 20.98
CA GLY A 187 22.96 5.35 22.43
C GLY A 187 24.38 5.18 22.99
N GLN A 188 25.29 4.52 22.25
CA GLN A 188 26.70 4.40 22.63
C GLN A 188 27.45 5.74 22.51
N ILE A 189 27.16 6.53 21.47
CA ILE A 189 27.72 7.87 21.29
C ILE A 189 27.25 8.79 22.43
N ASP A 190 25.95 8.79 22.74
CA ASP A 190 25.39 9.58 23.86
C ASP A 190 26.05 9.21 25.19
N ALA A 191 26.24 7.91 25.48
CA ALA A 191 26.91 7.45 26.68
C ALA A 191 28.41 7.82 26.73
N VAL A 192 29.10 7.87 25.59
CA VAL A 192 30.48 8.35 25.49
C VAL A 192 30.57 9.84 25.73
N LEU A 193 29.64 10.61 25.14
CA LEU A 193 29.55 12.06 25.32
C LEU A 193 29.27 12.42 26.78
N GLU A 194 28.33 11.74 27.47
CA GLU A 194 28.06 11.94 28.87
C GLU A 194 29.30 11.65 29.75
N LYS A 195 30.03 10.58 29.42
CA LYS A 195 31.32 10.26 30.15
C LYS A 195 32.38 11.33 29.92
N LEU A 196 32.50 11.85 28.68
CA LEU A 196 33.44 12.92 28.38
C LEU A 196 33.06 14.23 29.10
N ASP A 197 31.77 14.56 29.12
CA ASP A 197 31.29 15.74 29.86
C ASP A 197 31.49 15.62 31.39
N SER A 198 31.42 14.42 31.94
CA SER A 198 31.71 14.21 33.34
C SER A 198 33.20 14.38 33.68
N LEU A 199 34.09 13.92 32.77
CA LEU A 199 35.53 14.04 32.93
C LEU A 199 36.05 15.48 32.67
N LEU A 200 35.33 16.31 32.00
CA LEU A 200 35.68 17.72 31.75
C LEU A 200 35.21 18.67 32.87
N LYS A 201 34.36 18.19 33.78
CA LYS A 201 33.84 18.94 34.93
C LYS A 201 34.58 18.72 36.23
N ASP A 202 35.50 17.75 36.27
CA ASP A 202 36.49 17.47 37.33
C ASP A 202 37.84 18.13 37.00
#